data_df325a5129658cd25d00adeac3a205dd
#
_entry.id   df325a5129658cd25d00adeac3a205dd
#
_cell.length_a   1.000
_cell.length_b   1.000
_cell.length_c   1.000
_cell.angle_alpha   90.00
_cell.angle_beta   90.00
_cell.angle_gamma   90.00
#
_symmetry.space_group_name_H-M   'P 1'
#
loop_
_entity.id
_entity.type
_entity.pdbx_description
1 polymer ?
#
loop_
_entity_poly.entity_id
_entity_poly.type
_entity_poly.pdbx_seq_one_letter_code
_entity_poly.pdbx_strand_id
1 'polypeptide(L)'
;MKTIISVVALTLISFASSTRAADAEKGKEIFTENCTTCHSGGKNAMAAGKSLSKEDLETNQMNSAAAINELVTNGKPPMPAYGKTGTINAADIENVAAYVLKKADAGW
;
A
#
# COMPACT_ATOMS: atom_id res chain seq x y z
N MET A 1 47.46 39.35 -25.96
CA MET A 1 46.00 39.22 -25.73
C MET A 1 45.75 37.90 -25.03
N LYS A 2 45.40 37.96 -23.75
CA LYS A 2 45.07 36.76 -22.96
C LYS A 2 43.57 36.58 -22.99
N THR A 3 43.10 35.53 -23.69
CA THR A 3 41.70 35.16 -23.75
C THR A 3 41.37 34.39 -22.47
N ILE A 4 40.53 34.95 -21.60
CA ILE A 4 40.02 34.27 -20.41
C ILE A 4 38.79 33.50 -20.84
N ILE A 5 38.91 32.18 -20.86
CA ILE A 5 37.78 31.29 -21.08
C ILE A 5 37.12 31.08 -19.70
N SER A 6 36.01 31.79 -19.47
CA SER A 6 35.14 31.50 -18.31
C SER A 6 34.39 30.21 -18.51
N VAL A 7 34.80 29.18 -17.79
CA VAL A 7 34.04 27.94 -17.72
C VAL A 7 32.93 28.17 -16.69
N VAL A 8 31.73 28.35 -17.19
CA VAL A 8 30.52 28.35 -16.34
C VAL A 8 30.20 26.89 -16.03
N ALA A 9 30.53 26.48 -14.82
CA ALA A 9 30.11 25.18 -14.31
C ALA A 9 28.60 25.23 -14.00
N LEU A 10 27.81 24.59 -14.86
CA LEU A 10 26.38 24.42 -14.66
C LEU A 10 26.18 23.29 -13.65
N THR A 11 26.01 23.63 -12.38
CA THR A 11 25.63 22.66 -11.35
C THR A 11 24.18 22.27 -11.54
N LEU A 12 23.96 21.07 -12.09
CA LEU A 12 22.63 20.44 -12.12
C LEU A 12 22.27 20.01 -10.70
N ILE A 13 21.41 20.79 -10.05
CA ILE A 13 20.82 20.38 -8.77
C ILE A 13 19.75 19.37 -9.09
N SER A 14 20.07 18.08 -8.90
CA SER A 14 19.10 16.98 -8.98
C SER A 14 18.20 17.04 -7.75
N PHE A 15 16.95 17.48 -7.89
CA PHE A 15 15.94 17.31 -6.87
C PHE A 15 15.49 15.84 -6.89
N ALA A 16 16.07 15.02 -6.01
CA ALA A 16 15.51 13.71 -5.76
C ALA A 16 14.20 13.91 -4.98
N SER A 17 13.05 13.77 -5.66
CA SER A 17 11.78 13.62 -4.98
C SER A 17 11.81 12.27 -4.24
N SER A 18 11.96 12.32 -2.91
CA SER A 18 11.85 11.13 -2.08
C SER A 18 10.37 10.74 -2.00
N THR A 19 9.92 9.88 -2.94
CA THR A 19 8.71 9.11 -2.75
C THR A 19 8.99 8.11 -1.63
N ARG A 20 8.39 8.32 -0.48
CA ARG A 20 8.45 7.33 0.60
C ARG A 20 7.75 6.06 0.12
N ALA A 21 8.49 4.96 0.07
CA ALA A 21 7.90 3.64 -0.08
C ALA A 21 6.94 3.40 1.08
N ALA A 22 5.82 2.73 0.81
CA ALA A 22 4.87 2.34 1.85
C ALA A 22 5.55 1.43 2.90
N ASP A 23 5.22 1.64 4.17
CA ASP A 23 5.81 0.95 5.31
C ASP A 23 4.94 -0.24 5.73
N ALA A 24 5.38 -1.46 5.41
CA ALA A 24 4.68 -2.69 5.77
C ALA A 24 4.62 -2.94 7.28
N GLU A 25 5.61 -2.51 8.05
CA GLU A 25 5.59 -2.64 9.52
C GLU A 25 4.51 -1.75 10.15
N LYS A 26 4.37 -0.53 9.65
CA LYS A 26 3.26 0.36 10.01
C LYS A 26 1.93 -0.24 9.57
N GLY A 27 1.88 -0.81 8.39
CA GLY A 27 0.71 -1.51 7.87
C GLY A 27 0.27 -2.68 8.73
N LYS A 28 1.22 -3.41 9.31
CA LYS A 28 0.94 -4.49 10.26
C LYS A 28 0.17 -4.01 11.49
N GLU A 29 0.58 -2.89 12.07
CA GLU A 29 -0.11 -2.32 13.23
C GLU A 29 -1.56 -1.96 12.89
N ILE A 30 -1.77 -1.29 11.78
CA ILE A 30 -3.09 -0.87 11.32
C ILE A 30 -3.96 -2.07 10.96
N PHE A 31 -3.40 -3.06 10.30
CA PHE A 31 -4.08 -4.32 9.98
C PHE A 31 -4.53 -5.05 11.25
N THR A 32 -3.67 -5.14 12.24
CA THR A 32 -3.97 -5.79 13.52
C THR A 32 -5.14 -5.11 14.24
N GLU A 33 -5.20 -3.78 14.21
CA GLU A 33 -6.25 -3.01 14.87
C GLU A 33 -7.60 -3.03 14.14
N ASN A 34 -7.60 -3.09 12.79
CA ASN A 34 -8.80 -2.82 12.00
C ASN A 34 -9.27 -3.99 11.14
N CYS A 35 -8.41 -4.93 10.80
CA CYS A 35 -8.67 -5.91 9.74
C CYS A 35 -8.78 -7.35 10.23
N THR A 36 -8.19 -7.67 11.38
CA THR A 36 -8.10 -9.04 11.89
C THR A 36 -9.42 -9.67 12.29
N THR A 37 -10.45 -8.88 12.59
CA THR A 37 -11.79 -9.41 12.88
C THR A 37 -12.31 -10.29 11.74
N CYS A 38 -12.07 -9.86 10.49
CA CYS A 38 -12.50 -10.59 9.30
C CYS A 38 -11.34 -11.30 8.58
N HIS A 39 -10.14 -10.76 8.65
CA HIS A 39 -8.97 -11.22 7.89
C HIS A 39 -7.85 -11.84 8.74
N SER A 40 -8.17 -12.38 9.88
CA SER A 40 -7.17 -13.06 10.74
C SER A 40 -6.43 -14.14 9.95
N GLY A 41 -5.09 -14.10 10.01
CA GLY A 41 -4.22 -15.05 9.28
C GLY A 41 -4.37 -14.99 7.76
N GLY A 42 -4.80 -13.85 7.22
CA GLY A 42 -5.01 -13.68 5.78
C GLY A 42 -6.28 -14.33 5.24
N LYS A 43 -7.15 -14.79 6.11
CA LYS A 43 -8.43 -15.41 5.73
C LYS A 43 -9.51 -14.38 5.47
N ASN A 44 -10.71 -14.82 5.14
CA ASN A 44 -11.90 -14.00 5.07
C ASN A 44 -13.05 -14.75 5.74
N ALA A 45 -13.46 -14.29 6.91
CA ALA A 45 -14.53 -14.92 7.70
C ALA A 45 -15.91 -14.78 7.06
N MET A 46 -16.10 -13.80 6.17
CA MET A 46 -17.40 -13.44 5.61
C MET A 46 -17.63 -13.98 4.19
N ALA A 47 -16.55 -14.30 3.45
CA ALA A 47 -16.67 -14.69 2.04
C ALA A 47 -15.61 -15.73 1.66
N ALA A 48 -16.04 -16.94 1.34
CA ALA A 48 -15.18 -17.98 0.81
C ALA A 48 -14.59 -17.56 -0.55
N GLY A 49 -13.33 -17.93 -0.82
CA GLY A 49 -12.63 -17.60 -2.06
C GLY A 49 -12.19 -16.15 -2.18
N LYS A 50 -12.34 -15.36 -1.13
CA LYS A 50 -11.91 -13.94 -1.06
C LYS A 50 -10.96 -13.70 0.09
N SER A 51 -10.08 -14.66 0.36
CA SER A 51 -9.01 -14.49 1.34
C SER A 51 -7.93 -13.55 0.81
N LEU A 52 -6.98 -13.22 1.66
CA LEU A 52 -5.82 -12.40 1.30
C LEU A 52 -4.61 -13.27 0.90
N SER A 53 -4.83 -14.54 0.59
CA SER A 53 -3.79 -15.37 -0.02
C SER A 53 -3.41 -14.81 -1.39
N LYS A 54 -2.18 -15.07 -1.82
CA LYS A 54 -1.72 -14.64 -3.14
C LYS A 54 -2.62 -15.19 -4.25
N GLU A 55 -3.02 -16.45 -4.16
CA GLU A 55 -3.90 -17.11 -5.12
C GLU A 55 -5.27 -16.40 -5.21
N ASP A 56 -5.91 -16.13 -4.09
CA ASP A 56 -7.21 -15.46 -4.07
C ASP A 56 -7.09 -14.00 -4.53
N LEU A 57 -6.03 -13.30 -4.13
CA LEU A 57 -5.79 -11.93 -4.61
C LEU A 57 -5.63 -11.89 -6.14
N GLU A 58 -4.89 -12.83 -6.72
CA GLU A 58 -4.73 -12.92 -8.17
C GLU A 58 -6.05 -13.26 -8.86
N THR A 59 -6.78 -14.25 -8.36
CA THR A 59 -8.08 -14.67 -8.91
C THR A 59 -9.10 -13.53 -8.92
N ASN A 60 -9.11 -12.70 -7.88
CA ASN A 60 -10.04 -11.58 -7.74
C ASN A 60 -9.48 -10.24 -8.29
N GLN A 61 -8.35 -10.27 -8.99
CA GLN A 61 -7.70 -9.08 -9.54
C GLN A 61 -7.34 -8.03 -8.48
N MET A 62 -6.98 -8.50 -7.29
CA MET A 62 -6.65 -7.67 -6.13
C MET A 62 -5.17 -7.68 -5.78
N ASN A 63 -4.32 -8.34 -6.57
CA ASN A 63 -2.90 -8.50 -6.28
C ASN A 63 -2.07 -7.27 -6.71
N SER A 64 -2.47 -6.10 -6.28
CA SER A 64 -1.73 -4.85 -6.46
C SER A 64 -2.05 -3.85 -5.35
N ALA A 65 -1.10 -2.97 -5.07
CA ALA A 65 -1.30 -1.90 -4.10
C ALA A 65 -2.47 -0.99 -4.49
N ALA A 66 -2.58 -0.64 -5.76
CA ALA A 66 -3.66 0.22 -6.27
C ALA A 66 -5.05 -0.40 -6.04
N ALA A 67 -5.21 -1.69 -6.34
CA ALA A 67 -6.49 -2.40 -6.16
C ALA A 67 -6.88 -2.49 -4.68
N ILE A 68 -5.92 -2.81 -3.81
CA ILE A 68 -6.17 -2.88 -2.36
C ILE A 68 -6.49 -1.50 -1.80
N ASN A 69 -5.74 -0.47 -2.19
CA ASN A 69 -5.99 0.91 -1.77
C ASN A 69 -7.41 1.36 -2.13
N GLU A 70 -7.84 1.09 -3.35
CA GLU A 70 -9.18 1.45 -3.80
C GLU A 70 -10.26 0.74 -2.99
N LEU A 71 -10.12 -0.56 -2.77
CA LEU A 71 -11.09 -1.34 -2.01
C LEU A 71 -11.17 -0.89 -0.54
N VAL A 72 -10.04 -0.70 0.13
CA VAL A 72 -10.01 -0.24 1.52
C VAL A 72 -10.56 1.18 1.67
N THR A 73 -10.28 2.04 0.70
CA THR A 73 -10.78 3.42 0.68
C THR A 73 -12.30 3.46 0.53
N ASN A 74 -12.83 2.77 -0.46
CA ASN A 74 -14.23 2.84 -0.87
C ASN A 74 -15.13 1.78 -0.21
N GLY A 75 -14.53 0.71 0.29
CA GLY A 75 -15.24 -0.41 0.86
C GLY A 75 -16.00 -1.23 -0.18
N LYS A 76 -16.48 -2.37 0.26
CA LYS A 76 -17.42 -3.22 -0.46
C LYS A 76 -18.19 -3.99 0.61
N PRO A 77 -19.49 -3.72 0.83
CA PRO A 77 -20.22 -4.35 1.92
C PRO A 77 -20.09 -5.88 1.89
N PRO A 78 -19.85 -6.51 3.04
CA PRO A 78 -19.83 -5.97 4.41
C PRO A 78 -18.53 -5.25 4.83
N MET A 79 -17.52 -5.14 3.95
CA MET A 79 -16.28 -4.45 4.26
C MET A 79 -16.51 -2.92 4.32
N PRO A 80 -16.16 -2.26 5.44
CA PRO A 80 -16.34 -0.80 5.57
C PRO A 80 -15.44 0.00 4.62
N ALA A 81 -15.86 1.22 4.30
CA ALA A 81 -15.11 2.19 3.52
C ALA A 81 -14.18 3.01 4.41
N TYR A 82 -13.07 2.43 4.84
CA TYR A 82 -12.15 3.02 5.83
C TYR A 82 -11.59 4.38 5.42
N GLY A 83 -11.33 4.59 4.15
CA GLY A 83 -10.84 5.88 3.65
C GLY A 83 -11.93 6.94 3.61
N LYS A 84 -13.10 6.61 3.09
CA LYS A 84 -14.24 7.54 2.98
C LYS A 84 -14.76 8.00 4.33
N THR A 85 -14.76 7.12 5.33
CA THR A 85 -15.19 7.45 6.69
C THR A 85 -14.13 8.19 7.49
N GLY A 86 -12.90 8.28 6.98
CA GLY A 86 -11.77 8.88 7.68
C GLY A 86 -11.20 8.04 8.81
N THR A 87 -11.62 6.78 8.92
CA THR A 87 -11.12 5.85 9.97
C THR A 87 -9.63 5.56 9.79
N ILE A 88 -9.18 5.41 8.54
CA ILE A 88 -7.78 5.21 8.19
C ILE A 88 -7.41 6.23 7.12
N ASN A 89 -6.33 6.98 7.32
CA ASN A 89 -5.87 7.98 6.35
C ASN A 89 -5.21 7.32 5.13
N ALA A 90 -5.07 8.09 4.04
CA ALA A 90 -4.55 7.58 2.77
C ALA A 90 -3.15 6.95 2.89
N ALA A 91 -2.25 7.56 3.65
CA ALA A 91 -0.89 7.02 3.85
C ALA A 91 -0.92 5.67 4.58
N ASP A 92 -1.76 5.53 5.58
CA ASP A 92 -1.92 4.29 6.34
C ASP A 92 -2.61 3.19 5.53
N ILE A 93 -3.52 3.54 4.62
CA ILE A 93 -4.10 2.59 3.66
C ILE A 93 -3.02 2.03 2.73
N GLU A 94 -2.11 2.87 2.23
CA GLU A 94 -0.96 2.42 1.44
C GLU A 94 -0.05 1.48 2.25
N ASN A 95 0.17 1.78 3.52
CA ASN A 95 0.96 0.94 4.42
C ASN A 95 0.30 -0.43 4.63
N VAL A 96 -1.01 -0.47 4.82
CA VAL A 96 -1.78 -1.73 4.94
C VAL A 96 -1.68 -2.56 3.66
N ALA A 97 -1.82 -1.94 2.49
CA ALA A 97 -1.68 -2.62 1.21
C ALA A 97 -0.29 -3.27 1.06
N ALA A 98 0.77 -2.55 1.44
CA ALA A 98 2.13 -3.08 1.42
C ALA A 98 2.29 -4.30 2.37
N TYR A 99 1.70 -4.23 3.55
CA TYR A 99 1.71 -5.35 4.49
C TYR A 99 0.98 -6.58 3.95
N VAL A 100 -0.23 -6.40 3.41
CA VAL A 100 -1.02 -7.50 2.83
C VAL A 100 -0.27 -8.17 1.69
N LEU A 101 0.30 -7.41 0.77
CA LEU A 101 1.07 -7.96 -0.35
C LEU A 101 2.32 -8.71 0.12
N LYS A 102 3.03 -8.19 1.09
CA LYS A 102 4.19 -8.86 1.69
C LYS A 102 3.81 -10.18 2.34
N LYS A 103 2.72 -10.20 3.09
CA LYS A 103 2.22 -11.42 3.74
C LYS A 103 1.68 -12.43 2.74
N ALA A 104 0.99 -11.99 1.72
CA ALA A 104 0.52 -12.86 0.64
C ALA A 104 1.68 -13.57 -0.06
N ASP A 105 2.75 -12.85 -0.37
CA ASP A 105 3.95 -13.44 -0.98
C ASP A 105 4.66 -14.43 -0.05
N ALA A 106 4.62 -14.20 1.24
CA ALA A 106 5.22 -15.08 2.25
C ALA A 106 4.33 -16.26 2.66
N GLY A 107 3.03 -16.24 2.31
CA GLY A 107 2.07 -17.30 2.65
C GLY A 107 1.37 -17.13 4.00
N TRP A 108 1.33 -15.89 4.49
CA TRP A 108 0.72 -15.49 5.78
C TRP A 108 1.28 -16.15 7.05
#